data_2df9e75801cfba131a8155c4a3af6986
#
_entry.id   2df9e75801cfba131a8155c4a3af6986
#
_cell.length_a   1.000
_cell.length_b   1.000
_cell.length_c   1.000
_cell.angle_alpha   90.00
_cell.angle_beta   90.00
_cell.angle_gamma   90.00
#
_symmetry.space_group_name_H-M   'P 1'
#
loop_
_entity.id
_entity.type
_entity.pdbx_description
1 polymer ?
#
loop_
_entity_poly.entity_id
_entity_poly.type
_entity_poly.pdbx_seq_one_letter_code
_entity_poly.pdbx_strand_id
1 'polypeptide(L)'
;KTLFLDGGDTWQGSATALWTRGKDMVGALNLLGADICVGHWEFTYKAEEVLENIKALNAEFLAQNIFVKEDSMMNGVEAFDEDSGHAFKPYTIKTLGKARVAIIGQAFPYTTIANPQRFIPDWTFGINENNMQELVDKIKDEEKPDAIIVLSHNGFDTDKKMAEVCTGIDFILGGHTHDGVPEAYPVKNSSGTTYVCNAGSNGKFLNVLDLDIQNGKIKDFKFTLLPIFSDLIPENKEMKKYIEDVRLPYLKELTRPIATTEETLFRRGNFNGSWDQIICDALIDVKGAQISLSPGFRWGTSVMPNQTITFDDLMTQTAMTYPETYARDIKGSEIKLILEDVADNLFNEDPFLQQGGDMVRTGGISYKIDPKAKIGERITNIVLSKTGEKLDANKSYKVAGWSTVGAQSEGEPIWETVETYLKNMKHISKIKIDTPDIVGVKGNPGII
;
A
#
# COMPACT_ATOMS: atom_id res chain seq x y z
N LYS A 1 10.53 -28.87 3.99
CA LYS A 1 10.85 -27.55 4.58
C LYS A 1 10.08 -26.50 3.83
N THR A 2 9.56 -25.53 4.55
CA THR A 2 8.75 -24.41 4.02
C THR A 2 9.43 -23.09 4.40
N LEU A 3 9.29 -22.07 3.58
CA LEU A 3 9.58 -20.68 3.91
C LEU A 3 8.26 -19.93 4.06
N PHE A 4 8.20 -19.03 5.02
CA PHE A 4 7.12 -18.07 5.15
C PHE A 4 7.62 -16.67 4.72
N LEU A 5 7.04 -16.14 3.65
CA LEU A 5 7.46 -14.90 3.02
C LEU A 5 6.40 -13.81 3.25
N ASP A 6 6.82 -12.65 3.70
CA ASP A 6 5.95 -11.47 3.88
C ASP A 6 6.22 -10.45 2.77
N GLY A 7 5.22 -10.16 1.97
CA GLY A 7 5.30 -9.25 0.83
C GLY A 7 5.38 -7.77 1.20
N GLY A 8 5.55 -7.43 2.49
CA GLY A 8 5.67 -6.06 2.97
C GLY A 8 4.35 -5.34 3.20
N ASP A 9 4.45 -4.07 3.59
CA ASP A 9 3.31 -3.23 3.97
C ASP A 9 2.63 -3.67 5.28
N THR A 10 3.44 -4.20 6.18
CA THR A 10 2.95 -4.89 7.37
C THR A 10 2.97 -4.00 8.62
N TRP A 11 3.90 -3.00 8.72
CA TRP A 11 4.12 -2.28 9.97
C TRP A 11 3.20 -1.09 10.20
N GLN A 12 2.36 -0.72 9.24
CA GLN A 12 1.52 0.48 9.29
C GLN A 12 0.04 0.13 9.03
N GLY A 13 -0.91 0.94 9.51
CA GLY A 13 -2.34 0.83 9.21
C GLY A 13 -3.25 0.67 10.42
N SER A 14 -2.74 0.84 11.65
CA SER A 14 -3.54 0.85 12.89
C SER A 14 -3.04 1.88 13.88
N ALA A 15 -3.89 2.22 14.87
CA ALA A 15 -3.49 3.07 15.98
C ALA A 15 -2.27 2.51 16.72
N THR A 16 -2.28 1.22 17.02
CA THR A 16 -1.21 0.56 17.78
C THR A 16 0.11 0.60 16.99
N ALA A 17 0.07 0.29 15.70
CA ALA A 17 1.25 0.37 14.85
C ALA A 17 1.82 1.79 14.78
N LEU A 18 0.96 2.81 14.67
CA LEU A 18 1.40 4.21 14.70
C LEU A 18 2.06 4.58 16.04
N TRP A 19 1.45 4.21 17.17
CA TRP A 19 1.94 4.57 18.50
C TRP A 19 3.17 3.78 18.94
N THR A 20 3.29 2.54 18.51
CA THR A 20 4.49 1.70 18.77
C THR A 20 5.59 1.89 17.73
N ARG A 21 5.34 2.69 16.69
CA ARG A 21 6.26 2.92 15.57
C ARG A 21 6.59 1.61 14.83
N GLY A 22 5.55 0.76 14.61
CA GLY A 22 5.66 -0.53 13.94
C GLY A 22 6.23 -1.67 14.80
N LYS A 23 6.67 -1.41 16.03
CA LYS A 23 7.28 -2.44 16.90
C LYS A 23 6.33 -3.56 17.29
N ASP A 24 5.04 -3.28 17.37
CA ASP A 24 3.99 -4.29 17.57
C ASP A 24 3.93 -5.29 16.41
N MET A 25 4.03 -4.80 15.18
CA MET A 25 3.98 -5.64 13.99
C MET A 25 5.28 -6.43 13.79
N VAL A 26 6.42 -5.83 14.12
CA VAL A 26 7.72 -6.55 14.16
C VAL A 26 7.65 -7.75 15.12
N GLY A 27 7.14 -7.55 16.33
CA GLY A 27 6.95 -8.64 17.28
C GLY A 27 5.94 -9.69 16.80
N ALA A 28 4.85 -9.27 16.14
CA ALA A 28 3.87 -10.17 15.54
C ALA A 28 4.49 -11.00 14.41
N LEU A 29 5.29 -10.41 13.51
CA LEU A 29 6.01 -11.12 12.43
C LEU A 29 7.00 -12.15 13.00
N ASN A 30 7.74 -11.77 14.05
CA ASN A 30 8.66 -12.68 14.75
C ASN A 30 7.92 -13.88 15.33
N LEU A 31 6.76 -13.64 15.94
CA LEU A 31 5.91 -14.69 16.53
C LEU A 31 5.23 -15.56 15.45
N LEU A 32 4.88 -14.95 14.31
CA LEU A 32 4.34 -15.64 13.14
C LEU A 32 5.39 -16.54 12.48
N GLY A 33 6.67 -16.24 12.66
CA GLY A 33 7.78 -16.98 12.11
C GLY A 33 8.06 -16.67 10.63
N ALA A 34 7.92 -15.39 10.25
CA ALA A 34 8.35 -14.95 8.91
C ALA A 34 9.85 -15.19 8.72
N ASP A 35 10.24 -15.75 7.57
CA ASP A 35 11.64 -16.01 7.21
C ASP A 35 12.26 -14.86 6.42
N ILE A 36 11.48 -14.21 5.55
CA ILE A 36 11.92 -13.14 4.65
C ILE A 36 10.79 -12.12 4.49
N CYS A 37 11.12 -10.84 4.43
CA CYS A 37 10.20 -9.76 4.14
C CYS A 37 10.81 -8.69 3.20
N VAL A 38 9.94 -7.91 2.58
CA VAL A 38 10.25 -6.69 1.82
C VAL A 38 9.48 -5.51 2.40
N GLY A 39 9.60 -4.30 1.84
CA GLY A 39 8.98 -3.12 2.43
C GLY A 39 8.28 -2.17 1.48
N HIS A 40 7.35 -1.39 2.06
CA HIS A 40 6.65 -0.25 1.46
C HIS A 40 6.31 0.81 2.52
N TRP A 41 5.19 0.67 3.24
CA TRP A 41 4.81 1.59 4.33
C TRP A 41 5.68 1.44 5.58
N GLU A 42 6.57 0.45 5.65
CA GLU A 42 7.62 0.35 6.65
C GLU A 42 8.47 1.61 6.70
N PHE A 43 8.73 2.23 5.54
CA PHE A 43 9.56 3.42 5.39
C PHE A 43 8.88 4.72 5.87
N THR A 44 7.63 4.68 6.29
CA THR A 44 6.93 5.83 6.88
C THR A 44 7.48 6.22 8.26
N TYR A 45 8.19 5.31 8.95
CA TYR A 45 8.69 5.51 10.31
C TYR A 45 10.07 6.19 10.40
N LYS A 46 10.58 6.79 9.33
CA LYS A 46 11.92 7.36 9.21
C LYS A 46 13.05 6.31 9.20
N ALA A 47 14.17 6.67 8.59
CA ALA A 47 15.29 5.75 8.36
C ALA A 47 15.83 5.09 9.63
N GLU A 48 16.01 5.86 10.69
CA GLU A 48 16.54 5.38 11.97
C GLU A 48 15.65 4.30 12.61
N GLU A 49 14.32 4.57 12.70
CA GLU A 49 13.34 3.65 13.25
C GLU A 49 13.16 2.41 12.36
N VAL A 50 13.23 2.57 11.03
CA VAL A 50 13.20 1.45 10.07
C VAL A 50 14.37 0.51 10.32
N LEU A 51 15.58 1.05 10.44
CA LEU A 51 16.79 0.25 10.71
C LEU A 51 16.74 -0.44 12.09
N GLU A 52 16.21 0.22 13.12
CA GLU A 52 15.97 -0.41 14.44
C GLU A 52 14.97 -1.58 14.32
N ASN A 53 13.87 -1.38 13.63
CA ASN A 53 12.84 -2.38 13.42
C ASN A 53 13.40 -3.58 12.61
N ILE A 54 14.16 -3.34 11.55
CA ILE A 54 14.83 -4.39 10.77
C ILE A 54 15.81 -5.20 11.65
N LYS A 55 16.58 -4.55 12.52
CA LYS A 55 17.47 -5.24 13.47
C LYS A 55 16.73 -6.10 14.50
N ALA A 56 15.48 -5.74 14.82
CA ALA A 56 14.62 -6.48 15.74
C ALA A 56 13.86 -7.63 15.08
N LEU A 57 13.80 -7.68 13.73
CA LEU A 57 13.19 -8.77 12.99
C LEU A 57 14.04 -10.05 13.07
N ASN A 58 13.36 -11.20 13.21
CA ASN A 58 13.97 -12.52 12.99
C ASN A 58 14.05 -12.87 11.50
N ALA A 59 13.21 -12.25 10.67
CA ALA A 59 13.20 -12.41 9.22
C ALA A 59 14.34 -11.63 8.56
N GLU A 60 14.83 -12.12 7.40
CA GLU A 60 15.70 -11.32 6.55
C GLU A 60 14.90 -10.26 5.80
N PHE A 61 15.28 -8.99 5.94
CA PHE A 61 14.71 -7.91 5.12
C PHE A 61 15.52 -7.79 3.82
N LEU A 62 14.84 -7.87 2.69
CA LEU A 62 15.46 -7.84 1.37
C LEU A 62 14.94 -6.67 0.53
N ALA A 63 15.85 -5.97 -0.17
CA ALA A 63 15.48 -4.95 -1.16
C ALA A 63 16.62 -4.71 -2.16
N GLN A 64 16.51 -5.23 -3.38
CA GLN A 64 17.48 -5.04 -4.44
C GLN A 64 17.39 -3.67 -5.12
N ASN A 65 16.29 -2.94 -4.92
CA ASN A 65 16.00 -1.68 -5.59
C ASN A 65 16.08 -0.45 -4.68
N ILE A 66 16.76 -0.59 -3.53
CA ILE A 66 17.04 0.53 -2.62
C ILE A 66 18.56 0.72 -2.53
N PHE A 67 19.00 1.94 -2.84
CA PHE A 67 20.40 2.31 -2.83
C PHE A 67 20.64 3.48 -1.92
N VAL A 68 21.82 3.52 -1.27
CA VAL A 68 22.30 4.70 -0.55
C VAL A 68 22.78 5.72 -1.60
N LYS A 69 22.41 6.99 -1.42
CA LYS A 69 22.89 8.06 -2.29
C LYS A 69 24.41 8.22 -2.17
N GLU A 70 25.11 8.51 -3.26
CA GLU A 70 26.56 8.70 -3.27
C GLU A 70 27.03 9.76 -2.26
N ASP A 71 26.35 10.91 -2.23
CA ASP A 71 26.65 11.99 -1.27
C ASP A 71 26.46 11.54 0.19
N SER A 72 25.46 10.69 0.45
CA SER A 72 25.20 10.15 1.78
C SER A 72 26.26 9.14 2.20
N MET A 73 26.73 8.28 1.28
CA MET A 73 27.85 7.36 1.53
C MET A 73 29.14 8.15 1.83
N MET A 74 29.45 9.21 1.07
CA MET A 74 30.58 10.08 1.35
C MET A 74 30.48 10.78 2.71
N ASN A 75 29.29 10.97 3.25
CA ASN A 75 29.02 11.51 4.58
C ASN A 75 28.92 10.43 5.67
N GLY A 76 29.28 9.18 5.37
CA GLY A 76 29.38 8.09 6.34
C GLY A 76 28.09 7.30 6.57
N VAL A 77 27.10 7.40 5.70
CA VAL A 77 25.94 6.50 5.72
C VAL A 77 26.36 5.14 5.18
N GLU A 78 26.21 4.10 6.00
CA GLU A 78 26.57 2.73 5.65
C GLU A 78 25.64 2.15 4.60
N ALA A 79 26.19 1.53 3.57
CA ALA A 79 25.48 0.65 2.63
C ALA A 79 25.64 -0.82 3.09
N PHE A 80 24.72 -1.67 2.70
CA PHE A 80 24.87 -3.13 2.88
C PHE A 80 26.08 -3.64 2.07
N ASP A 81 26.26 -3.11 0.87
CA ASP A 81 27.37 -3.40 -0.02
C ASP A 81 27.85 -2.06 -0.64
N GLU A 82 29.05 -1.64 -0.27
CA GLU A 82 29.62 -0.37 -0.71
C GLU A 82 29.94 -0.35 -2.21
N ASP A 83 30.30 -1.50 -2.80
CA ASP A 83 30.66 -1.58 -4.23
C ASP A 83 29.44 -1.37 -5.12
N SER A 84 28.29 -1.94 -4.74
CA SER A 84 27.04 -1.81 -5.49
C SER A 84 26.15 -0.66 -4.99
N GLY A 85 26.39 -0.13 -3.80
CA GLY A 85 25.59 0.90 -3.16
C GLY A 85 24.24 0.44 -2.62
N HIS A 86 23.96 -0.86 -2.59
CA HIS A 86 22.71 -1.36 -2.02
C HIS A 86 22.56 -0.98 -0.55
N ALA A 87 21.43 -0.38 -0.19
CA ALA A 87 21.12 -0.04 1.20
C ALA A 87 20.77 -1.28 2.05
N PHE A 88 20.22 -2.30 1.43
CA PHE A 88 19.80 -3.56 2.05
C PHE A 88 20.27 -4.76 1.24
N LYS A 89 20.27 -5.93 1.87
CA LYS A 89 20.59 -7.20 1.20
C LYS A 89 19.67 -7.40 -0.01
N PRO A 90 20.20 -7.56 -1.24
CA PRO A 90 19.37 -7.64 -2.43
C PRO A 90 18.68 -8.99 -2.59
N TYR A 91 19.31 -10.09 -2.18
CA TYR A 91 18.79 -11.45 -2.28
C TYR A 91 19.37 -12.36 -1.20
N THR A 92 18.77 -13.54 -1.05
CA THR A 92 19.29 -14.62 -0.18
C THR A 92 19.13 -15.97 -0.84
N ILE A 93 20.01 -16.92 -0.48
CA ILE A 93 19.90 -18.32 -0.90
C ILE A 93 19.41 -19.16 0.28
N LYS A 94 18.31 -19.87 0.09
CA LYS A 94 17.76 -20.81 1.08
C LYS A 94 17.88 -22.24 0.60
N THR A 95 18.31 -23.12 1.50
CA THR A 95 18.37 -24.56 1.21
C THR A 95 17.16 -25.28 1.80
N LEU A 96 16.27 -25.73 0.94
CA LEU A 96 15.03 -26.42 1.29
C LEU A 96 15.15 -27.91 0.93
N GLY A 97 15.53 -28.73 1.90
CA GLY A 97 15.89 -30.13 1.63
C GLY A 97 17.21 -30.24 0.84
N LYS A 98 17.12 -30.59 -0.43
CA LYS A 98 18.25 -30.59 -1.36
C LYS A 98 18.26 -29.43 -2.33
N ALA A 99 17.16 -28.71 -2.42
CA ALA A 99 17.00 -27.63 -3.36
C ALA A 99 17.60 -26.32 -2.82
N ARG A 100 18.28 -25.57 -3.68
CA ARG A 100 18.79 -24.20 -3.45
C ARG A 100 17.85 -23.22 -4.14
N VAL A 101 17.19 -22.37 -3.37
CA VAL A 101 16.24 -21.37 -3.89
C VAL A 101 16.79 -19.98 -3.62
N ALA A 102 16.93 -19.19 -4.67
CA ALA A 102 17.25 -17.77 -4.56
C ALA A 102 15.96 -16.99 -4.36
N ILE A 103 15.94 -16.10 -3.36
CA ILE A 103 14.85 -15.14 -3.11
C ILE A 103 15.43 -13.76 -3.27
N ILE A 104 14.95 -13.01 -4.27
CA ILE A 104 15.29 -11.60 -4.52
C ILE A 104 14.20 -10.74 -3.88
N GLY A 105 14.58 -9.70 -3.13
CA GLY A 105 13.62 -8.75 -2.56
C GLY A 105 13.43 -7.55 -3.49
N GLN A 106 12.18 -7.16 -3.71
CA GLN A 106 11.80 -5.97 -4.47
C GLN A 106 10.83 -5.13 -3.63
N ALA A 107 11.33 -4.05 -3.04
CA ALA A 107 10.52 -3.10 -2.29
C ALA A 107 9.69 -2.22 -3.24
N PHE A 108 8.66 -1.53 -2.70
CA PHE A 108 7.84 -0.63 -3.50
C PHE A 108 8.69 0.46 -4.16
N PRO A 109 8.68 0.59 -5.49
CA PRO A 109 9.63 1.43 -6.20
C PRO A 109 9.35 2.94 -6.05
N TYR A 110 8.11 3.32 -5.73
CA TYR A 110 7.68 4.71 -5.58
C TYR A 110 7.49 5.15 -4.12
N THR A 111 8.25 4.56 -3.22
CA THR A 111 8.19 4.85 -1.78
C THR A 111 8.35 6.35 -1.46
N THR A 112 9.19 7.07 -2.20
CA THR A 112 9.41 8.52 -2.02
C THR A 112 8.29 9.40 -2.57
N ILE A 113 7.36 8.84 -3.32
CA ILE A 113 6.11 9.51 -3.73
C ILE A 113 5.01 9.28 -2.68
N ALA A 114 4.98 8.07 -2.09
CA ALA A 114 4.05 7.73 -1.03
C ALA A 114 4.44 8.30 0.34
N ASN A 115 5.73 8.50 0.60
CA ASN A 115 6.26 8.98 1.87
C ASN A 115 7.12 10.23 1.70
N PRO A 116 7.10 11.18 2.66
CA PRO A 116 7.96 12.35 2.61
C PRO A 116 9.45 11.98 2.51
N GLN A 117 10.15 12.48 1.48
CA GLN A 117 11.59 12.22 1.27
C GLN A 117 12.44 12.54 2.51
N ARG A 118 12.03 13.51 3.34
CA ARG A 118 12.70 13.87 4.61
C ARG A 118 12.70 12.75 5.65
N PHE A 119 11.87 11.71 5.48
CA PHE A 119 11.87 10.55 6.39
C PHE A 119 13.00 9.58 6.07
N ILE A 120 13.36 9.49 4.82
CA ILE A 120 14.35 8.56 4.27
C ILE A 120 15.30 9.32 3.32
N PRO A 121 16.00 10.38 3.81
CA PRO A 121 16.73 11.32 2.96
C PRO A 121 17.87 10.67 2.18
N ASP A 122 18.47 9.62 2.73
CA ASP A 122 19.70 9.01 2.24
C ASP A 122 19.50 7.89 1.22
N TRP A 123 18.24 7.46 1.03
CA TRP A 123 17.92 6.34 0.16
C TRP A 123 17.23 6.77 -1.13
N THR A 124 17.53 6.03 -2.20
CA THR A 124 16.81 6.10 -3.47
C THR A 124 16.03 4.82 -3.67
N PHE A 125 14.89 4.94 -4.34
CA PHE A 125 14.00 3.85 -4.70
C PHE A 125 13.72 3.91 -6.20
N GLY A 126 13.38 2.78 -6.80
CA GLY A 126 13.00 2.77 -8.21
C GLY A 126 12.72 1.38 -8.73
N ILE A 127 12.33 1.34 -9.99
CA ILE A 127 12.21 0.11 -10.76
C ILE A 127 13.17 0.21 -11.93
N ASN A 128 14.02 -0.81 -12.10
CA ASN A 128 14.99 -0.88 -13.18
C ASN A 128 15.14 -2.34 -13.60
N GLU A 129 14.61 -2.67 -14.77
CA GLU A 129 14.63 -4.01 -15.33
C GLU A 129 16.05 -4.48 -15.67
N ASN A 130 16.96 -3.56 -16.03
CA ASN A 130 18.33 -3.92 -16.32
C ASN A 130 19.06 -4.35 -15.05
N ASN A 131 18.92 -3.60 -13.94
CA ASN A 131 19.51 -3.98 -12.67
C ASN A 131 18.96 -5.32 -12.17
N MET A 132 17.66 -5.56 -12.34
CA MET A 132 17.04 -6.85 -12.00
C MET A 132 17.62 -7.97 -12.85
N GLN A 133 17.76 -7.78 -14.16
CA GLN A 133 18.34 -8.77 -15.07
C GLN A 133 19.80 -9.07 -14.72
N GLU A 134 20.62 -8.05 -14.50
CA GLU A 134 22.03 -8.20 -14.09
C GLU A 134 22.14 -9.00 -12.79
N LEU A 135 21.28 -8.72 -11.81
CA LEU A 135 21.24 -9.46 -10.55
C LEU A 135 20.83 -10.93 -10.75
N VAL A 136 19.81 -11.18 -11.57
CA VAL A 136 19.36 -12.54 -11.92
C VAL A 136 20.49 -13.33 -12.59
N ASP A 137 21.19 -12.72 -13.53
CA ASP A 137 22.28 -13.38 -14.27
C ASP A 137 23.46 -13.64 -13.33
N LYS A 138 23.83 -12.69 -12.48
CA LYS A 138 24.86 -12.90 -11.42
C LYS A 138 24.49 -14.06 -10.51
N ILE A 139 23.25 -14.12 -10.01
CA ILE A 139 22.80 -15.21 -9.13
C ILE A 139 22.88 -16.56 -9.85
N LYS A 140 22.51 -16.64 -11.11
CA LYS A 140 22.61 -17.90 -11.89
C LYS A 140 24.05 -18.36 -12.06
N ASP A 141 24.96 -17.44 -12.34
CA ASP A 141 26.35 -17.77 -12.63
C ASP A 141 27.13 -18.14 -11.36
N GLU A 142 26.94 -17.37 -10.28
CA GLU A 142 27.70 -17.53 -9.05
C GLU A 142 27.05 -18.55 -8.11
N GLU A 143 25.73 -18.48 -7.88
CA GLU A 143 25.02 -19.26 -6.87
C GLU A 143 24.42 -20.57 -7.42
N LYS A 144 24.12 -20.62 -8.71
CA LYS A 144 23.53 -21.78 -9.39
C LYS A 144 22.32 -22.36 -8.66
N PRO A 145 21.29 -21.55 -8.38
CA PRO A 145 20.11 -22.01 -7.68
C PRO A 145 19.27 -22.93 -8.57
N ASP A 146 18.45 -23.77 -7.94
CA ASP A 146 17.47 -24.63 -8.61
C ASP A 146 16.19 -23.86 -8.98
N ALA A 147 15.94 -22.73 -8.33
CA ALA A 147 14.83 -21.81 -8.59
C ALA A 147 15.19 -20.38 -8.20
N ILE A 148 14.65 -19.39 -8.93
CA ILE A 148 14.74 -17.96 -8.62
C ILE A 148 13.33 -17.40 -8.43
N ILE A 149 13.08 -16.87 -7.25
CA ILE A 149 11.81 -16.27 -6.85
C ILE A 149 12.05 -14.80 -6.51
N VAL A 150 11.21 -13.90 -7.01
CA VAL A 150 11.17 -12.50 -6.58
C VAL A 150 10.03 -12.34 -5.59
N LEU A 151 10.34 -11.89 -4.38
CA LEU A 151 9.35 -11.40 -3.42
C LEU A 151 9.18 -9.90 -3.66
N SER A 152 8.01 -9.50 -4.14
CA SER A 152 7.79 -8.18 -4.74
C SER A 152 6.68 -7.39 -4.05
N HIS A 153 6.91 -6.07 -3.93
CA HIS A 153 5.87 -5.09 -3.58
C HIS A 153 5.58 -4.09 -4.70
N ASN A 154 5.86 -4.44 -5.96
CA ASN A 154 5.62 -3.53 -7.10
C ASN A 154 4.14 -3.31 -7.42
N GLY A 155 3.32 -4.32 -7.24
CA GLY A 155 1.94 -4.41 -7.74
C GLY A 155 1.80 -5.32 -8.96
N PHE A 156 0.59 -5.87 -9.15
CA PHE A 156 0.35 -6.99 -10.06
C PHE A 156 0.67 -6.67 -11.53
N ASP A 157 0.26 -5.51 -12.05
CA ASP A 157 0.54 -5.14 -13.45
C ASP A 157 2.02 -4.84 -13.69
N THR A 158 2.66 -4.19 -12.72
CA THR A 158 4.11 -3.95 -12.72
C THR A 158 4.91 -5.25 -12.67
N ASP A 159 4.48 -6.20 -11.85
CA ASP A 159 5.10 -7.53 -11.76
C ASP A 159 4.93 -8.34 -13.04
N LYS A 160 3.77 -8.23 -13.72
CA LYS A 160 3.59 -8.84 -15.05
C LYS A 160 4.56 -8.27 -16.08
N LYS A 161 4.72 -6.95 -16.11
CA LYS A 161 5.69 -6.31 -17.01
C LYS A 161 7.13 -6.72 -16.67
N MET A 162 7.49 -6.78 -15.38
CA MET A 162 8.81 -7.28 -14.95
C MET A 162 9.04 -8.73 -15.41
N ALA A 163 8.03 -9.59 -15.28
CA ALA A 163 8.09 -10.98 -15.74
C ALA A 163 8.22 -11.09 -17.28
N GLU A 164 7.69 -10.13 -18.04
CA GLU A 164 7.79 -10.09 -19.50
C GLU A 164 9.19 -9.68 -19.97
N VAL A 165 9.78 -8.66 -19.32
CA VAL A 165 11.05 -8.06 -19.77
C VAL A 165 12.29 -8.72 -19.15
N CYS A 166 12.18 -9.27 -17.91
CA CYS A 166 13.28 -9.98 -17.25
C CYS A 166 13.19 -11.49 -17.48
N THR A 167 14.33 -12.10 -17.73
CA THR A 167 14.42 -13.54 -18.02
C THR A 167 15.05 -14.31 -16.88
N GLY A 168 14.61 -15.57 -16.71
CA GLY A 168 15.20 -16.49 -15.75
C GLY A 168 14.72 -16.34 -14.32
N ILE A 169 13.62 -15.62 -14.12
CA ILE A 169 12.82 -15.63 -12.91
C ILE A 169 11.75 -16.71 -13.08
N ASP A 170 11.59 -17.60 -12.11
CA ASP A 170 10.56 -18.65 -12.14
C ASP A 170 9.23 -18.15 -11.61
N PHE A 171 9.23 -17.45 -10.46
CA PHE A 171 8.04 -16.88 -9.83
C PHE A 171 8.27 -15.45 -9.35
N ILE A 172 7.22 -14.64 -9.44
CA ILE A 172 7.11 -13.37 -8.72
C ILE A 172 5.95 -13.49 -7.74
N LEU A 173 6.25 -13.41 -6.45
CA LEU A 173 5.27 -13.40 -5.37
C LEU A 173 5.00 -11.95 -5.00
N GLY A 174 3.92 -11.39 -5.53
CA GLY A 174 3.62 -9.98 -5.49
C GLY A 174 2.72 -9.55 -4.33
N GLY A 175 2.73 -8.25 -4.07
CA GLY A 175 1.90 -7.53 -3.11
C GLY A 175 1.34 -6.23 -3.69
N HIS A 176 1.13 -5.22 -2.86
CA HIS A 176 0.76 -3.82 -3.15
C HIS A 176 -0.67 -3.61 -3.69
N THR A 177 -1.09 -4.23 -4.79
CA THR A 177 -2.41 -4.00 -5.39
C THR A 177 -3.57 -4.61 -4.62
N HIS A 178 -3.29 -5.45 -3.60
CA HIS A 178 -4.27 -6.13 -2.77
C HIS A 178 -5.15 -7.14 -3.53
N ASP A 179 -4.74 -7.54 -4.72
CA ASP A 179 -5.48 -8.53 -5.53
C ASP A 179 -5.28 -9.95 -4.98
N GLY A 180 -6.36 -10.68 -4.81
CA GLY A 180 -6.32 -12.13 -4.57
C GLY A 180 -6.37 -12.86 -5.90
N VAL A 181 -5.21 -13.30 -6.43
CA VAL A 181 -5.13 -13.97 -7.72
C VAL A 181 -5.28 -15.48 -7.51
N PRO A 182 -6.37 -16.11 -8.00
CA PRO A 182 -6.71 -17.48 -7.65
C PRO A 182 -5.79 -18.54 -8.28
N GLU A 183 -5.07 -18.17 -9.35
CA GLU A 183 -4.14 -19.05 -10.07
C GLU A 183 -2.82 -18.34 -10.34
N ALA A 184 -1.71 -19.05 -10.38
CA ALA A 184 -0.45 -18.47 -10.79
C ALA A 184 -0.53 -17.98 -12.24
N TYR A 185 -0.40 -16.69 -12.47
CA TYR A 185 -0.59 -16.08 -13.79
C TYR A 185 0.66 -16.25 -14.65
N PRO A 186 0.59 -16.99 -15.78
CA PRO A 186 1.74 -17.23 -16.62
C PRO A 186 2.06 -16.03 -17.52
N VAL A 187 3.29 -15.56 -17.46
CA VAL A 187 3.84 -14.53 -18.35
C VAL A 187 4.97 -15.13 -19.18
N LYS A 188 4.83 -15.07 -20.50
CA LYS A 188 5.85 -15.56 -21.43
C LYS A 188 6.89 -14.49 -21.70
N ASN A 189 8.17 -14.90 -21.66
CA ASN A 189 9.30 -14.08 -22.06
C ASN A 189 10.26 -14.85 -23.00
N SER A 190 11.38 -14.27 -23.36
CA SER A 190 12.31 -14.86 -24.32
C SER A 190 13.02 -16.13 -23.80
N SER A 191 13.01 -16.40 -22.47
CA SER A 191 13.65 -17.58 -21.86
C SER A 191 12.67 -18.66 -21.41
N GLY A 192 11.36 -18.37 -21.41
CA GLY A 192 10.34 -19.33 -20.96
C GLY A 192 9.09 -18.68 -20.39
N THR A 193 8.68 -19.10 -19.21
CA THR A 193 7.49 -18.58 -18.52
C THR A 193 7.85 -18.25 -17.08
N THR A 194 7.53 -17.03 -16.68
CA THR A 194 7.54 -16.58 -15.27
C THR A 194 6.11 -16.57 -14.76
N TYR A 195 5.85 -17.05 -13.55
CA TYR A 195 4.53 -17.06 -12.94
C TYR A 195 4.39 -15.93 -11.94
N VAL A 196 3.36 -15.10 -12.08
CA VAL A 196 3.06 -13.99 -11.16
C VAL A 196 1.90 -14.39 -10.26
N CYS A 197 2.09 -14.25 -8.94
CA CYS A 197 1.13 -14.61 -7.90
C CYS A 197 0.87 -13.41 -6.99
N ASN A 198 -0.34 -13.28 -6.45
CA ASN A 198 -0.66 -12.23 -5.49
C ASN A 198 -1.65 -12.76 -4.43
N ALA A 199 -1.35 -12.54 -3.14
CA ALA A 199 -2.06 -13.12 -2.00
C ALA A 199 -3.20 -12.26 -1.44
N GLY A 200 -3.60 -11.19 -2.11
CA GLY A 200 -4.58 -10.26 -1.57
C GLY A 200 -3.98 -9.36 -0.48
N SER A 201 -4.73 -9.13 0.58
CA SER A 201 -4.31 -8.22 1.66
C SER A 201 -4.90 -8.61 3.02
N ASN A 202 -4.33 -8.03 4.09
CA ASN A 202 -4.83 -8.12 5.47
C ASN A 202 -4.97 -9.56 6.00
N GLY A 203 -4.10 -10.48 5.56
CA GLY A 203 -4.15 -11.88 5.99
C GLY A 203 -5.41 -12.64 5.59
N LYS A 204 -6.18 -12.14 4.60
CA LYS A 204 -7.40 -12.82 4.12
C LYS A 204 -7.10 -14.08 3.32
N PHE A 205 -5.92 -14.13 2.72
CA PHE A 205 -5.44 -15.25 1.92
C PHE A 205 -3.99 -15.56 2.23
N LEU A 206 -3.60 -16.78 1.96
CA LEU A 206 -2.22 -17.25 1.98
C LEU A 206 -1.93 -17.92 0.63
N ASN A 207 -0.91 -17.44 -0.08
CA ASN A 207 -0.37 -18.16 -1.23
C ASN A 207 0.44 -19.35 -0.75
N VAL A 208 0.08 -20.54 -1.22
CA VAL A 208 0.85 -21.75 -1.00
C VAL A 208 1.42 -22.22 -2.34
N LEU A 209 2.74 -22.23 -2.46
CA LEU A 209 3.47 -22.65 -3.65
C LEU A 209 4.32 -23.88 -3.31
N ASP A 210 3.91 -25.03 -3.81
CA ASP A 210 4.67 -26.29 -3.71
C ASP A 210 5.48 -26.50 -4.99
N LEU A 211 6.79 -26.66 -4.88
CA LEU A 211 7.69 -26.86 -6.00
C LEU A 211 8.21 -28.31 -6.04
N ASP A 212 8.03 -29.00 -7.17
CA ASP A 212 8.74 -30.25 -7.46
C ASP A 212 10.03 -29.94 -8.21
N ILE A 213 11.16 -30.01 -7.50
CA ILE A 213 12.48 -29.71 -8.03
C ILE A 213 13.24 -31.02 -8.26
N GLN A 214 13.61 -31.26 -9.52
CA GLN A 214 14.36 -32.46 -9.94
C GLN A 214 15.53 -32.09 -10.85
N ASN A 215 16.71 -32.62 -10.57
CA ASN A 215 17.93 -32.39 -11.37
C ASN A 215 18.26 -30.90 -11.55
N GLY A 216 18.09 -30.08 -10.49
CA GLY A 216 18.42 -28.66 -10.50
C GLY A 216 17.42 -27.77 -11.25
N LYS A 217 16.18 -28.23 -11.46
CA LYS A 217 15.14 -27.47 -12.15
C LYS A 217 13.76 -27.78 -11.59
N ILE A 218 12.88 -26.81 -11.67
CA ILE A 218 11.45 -26.99 -11.39
C ILE A 218 10.86 -27.86 -12.49
N LYS A 219 10.38 -29.05 -12.10
CA LYS A 219 9.70 -29.98 -13.00
C LYS A 219 8.20 -29.72 -13.04
N ASP A 220 7.62 -29.42 -11.88
CA ASP A 220 6.20 -29.16 -11.70
C ASP A 220 5.98 -28.28 -10.47
N PHE A 221 4.83 -27.68 -10.35
CA PHE A 221 4.45 -26.93 -9.17
C PHE A 221 2.94 -26.99 -8.92
N LYS A 222 2.55 -26.77 -7.69
CA LYS A 222 1.17 -26.54 -7.31
C LYS A 222 1.03 -25.20 -6.62
N PHE A 223 0.11 -24.39 -7.11
CA PHE A 223 -0.27 -23.12 -6.50
C PHE A 223 -1.66 -23.22 -5.87
N THR A 224 -1.83 -22.63 -4.70
CA THR A 224 -3.14 -22.52 -4.04
C THR A 224 -3.25 -21.18 -3.36
N LEU A 225 -4.28 -20.41 -3.69
CA LEU A 225 -4.70 -19.25 -2.92
C LEU A 225 -5.64 -19.74 -1.81
N LEU A 226 -5.13 -19.90 -0.60
CA LEU A 226 -5.87 -20.43 0.54
C LEU A 226 -6.58 -19.29 1.28
N PRO A 227 -7.92 -19.24 1.30
CA PRO A 227 -8.66 -18.26 2.09
C PRO A 227 -8.58 -18.59 3.59
N ILE A 228 -8.39 -17.55 4.40
CA ILE A 228 -8.29 -17.65 5.86
C ILE A 228 -9.62 -17.21 6.47
N PHE A 229 -10.35 -18.15 7.05
CA PHE A 229 -11.62 -17.90 7.72
C PHE A 229 -11.46 -18.00 9.23
N SER A 230 -11.61 -16.88 9.92
CA SER A 230 -11.46 -16.79 11.38
C SER A 230 -12.44 -17.69 12.14
N ASP A 231 -13.60 -17.94 11.56
CA ASP A 231 -14.63 -18.81 12.17
C ASP A 231 -14.30 -20.31 12.06
N LEU A 232 -13.40 -20.69 11.15
CA LEU A 232 -13.02 -22.08 10.89
C LEU A 232 -11.64 -22.46 11.46
N ILE A 233 -10.77 -21.47 11.65
CA ILE A 233 -9.40 -21.67 12.11
C ILE A 233 -9.31 -21.16 13.56
N PRO A 234 -8.95 -22.00 14.53
CA PRO A 234 -8.82 -21.53 15.91
C PRO A 234 -7.68 -20.53 16.05
N GLU A 235 -7.91 -19.50 16.86
CA GLU A 235 -6.90 -18.48 17.18
C GLU A 235 -5.64 -19.13 17.80
N ASN A 236 -4.46 -18.68 17.36
CA ASN A 236 -3.21 -19.00 18.03
C ASN A 236 -3.18 -18.28 19.39
N LYS A 237 -3.09 -19.03 20.49
CA LYS A 237 -3.18 -18.49 21.85
C LYS A 237 -2.04 -17.54 22.21
N GLU A 238 -0.85 -17.79 21.67
CA GLU A 238 0.34 -17.00 21.93
C GLU A 238 0.24 -15.66 21.20
N MET A 239 -0.16 -15.68 19.92
CA MET A 239 -0.42 -14.47 19.14
C MET A 239 -1.56 -13.64 19.76
N LYS A 240 -2.65 -14.29 20.18
CA LYS A 240 -3.76 -13.60 20.84
C LYS A 240 -3.29 -12.87 22.09
N LYS A 241 -2.55 -13.56 22.95
CA LYS A 241 -1.98 -12.95 24.16
C LYS A 241 -1.06 -11.78 23.82
N TYR A 242 -0.21 -11.93 22.83
CA TYR A 242 0.69 -10.87 22.38
C TYR A 242 -0.10 -9.62 21.95
N ILE A 243 -1.12 -9.79 21.11
CA ILE A 243 -1.99 -8.69 20.66
C ILE A 243 -2.68 -8.01 21.85
N GLU A 244 -3.22 -8.79 22.79
CA GLU A 244 -3.86 -8.26 23.99
C GLU A 244 -2.86 -7.45 24.84
N ASP A 245 -1.67 -7.97 25.07
CA ASP A 245 -0.62 -7.30 25.89
C ASP A 245 -0.16 -5.98 25.24
N VAL A 246 0.05 -5.96 23.94
CA VAL A 246 0.46 -4.77 23.19
C VAL A 246 -0.64 -3.70 23.18
N ARG A 247 -1.89 -4.11 23.07
CA ARG A 247 -3.03 -3.19 23.02
C ARG A 247 -3.51 -2.70 24.37
N LEU A 248 -3.17 -3.43 25.44
CA LEU A 248 -3.64 -3.15 26.82
C LEU A 248 -3.43 -1.69 27.27
N PRO A 249 -2.26 -1.05 27.05
CA PRO A 249 -2.04 0.35 27.45
C PRO A 249 -3.00 1.33 26.76
N TYR A 250 -3.48 1.00 25.58
CA TYR A 250 -4.30 1.84 24.71
C TYR A 250 -5.78 1.47 24.73
N LEU A 251 -6.16 0.37 25.37
CA LEU A 251 -7.49 -0.23 25.26
C LEU A 251 -8.62 0.74 25.59
N LYS A 252 -8.45 1.56 26.64
CA LYS A 252 -9.44 2.57 27.03
C LYS A 252 -9.73 3.58 25.93
N GLU A 253 -8.69 4.02 25.22
CA GLU A 253 -8.83 4.96 24.11
C GLU A 253 -9.39 4.27 22.88
N LEU A 254 -8.86 3.12 22.51
CA LEU A 254 -9.28 2.35 21.34
C LEU A 254 -10.77 2.00 21.37
N THR A 255 -11.29 1.58 22.54
CA THR A 255 -12.70 1.15 22.69
C THR A 255 -13.67 2.31 22.91
N ARG A 256 -13.19 3.54 22.96
CA ARG A 256 -14.01 4.73 23.19
C ARG A 256 -15.02 4.91 22.05
N PRO A 257 -16.35 4.94 22.34
CA PRO A 257 -17.38 5.13 21.35
C PRO A 257 -17.39 6.57 20.81
N ILE A 258 -17.62 6.74 19.50
CA ILE A 258 -17.68 8.03 18.84
C ILE A 258 -19.09 8.29 18.29
N ALA A 259 -19.61 7.35 17.50
CA ALA A 259 -20.91 7.45 16.83
C ALA A 259 -21.49 6.04 16.56
N THR A 260 -22.64 5.98 15.89
CA THR A 260 -23.25 4.74 15.40
C THR A 260 -23.54 4.84 13.91
N THR A 261 -23.71 3.73 13.20
CA THR A 261 -24.04 3.71 11.78
C THR A 261 -25.17 2.72 11.48
N GLU A 262 -26.07 3.09 10.56
CA GLU A 262 -27.06 2.19 9.96
C GLU A 262 -26.55 1.55 8.66
N GLU A 263 -25.43 2.05 8.11
CA GLU A 263 -24.87 1.55 6.86
C GLU A 263 -23.53 0.84 7.09
N THR A 264 -23.15 0.00 6.13
CA THR A 264 -21.81 -0.56 6.10
C THR A 264 -20.81 0.54 5.74
N LEU A 265 -19.86 0.78 6.64
CA LEU A 265 -18.75 1.70 6.39
C LEU A 265 -17.55 0.90 5.88
N PHE A 266 -17.05 1.27 4.71
CA PHE A 266 -15.93 0.60 4.06
C PHE A 266 -15.08 1.59 3.28
N ARG A 267 -13.84 1.18 3.01
CA ARG A 267 -12.85 1.96 2.28
C ARG A 267 -12.24 1.14 1.16
N ARG A 268 -13.07 0.76 0.17
CA ARG A 268 -12.67 -0.05 -0.99
C ARG A 268 -13.28 0.54 -2.26
N GLY A 269 -12.71 0.16 -3.39
CA GLY A 269 -13.04 0.72 -4.69
C GLY A 269 -12.04 1.78 -5.12
N ASN A 270 -11.74 1.81 -6.42
CA ASN A 270 -10.67 2.67 -6.97
C ASN A 270 -10.97 4.17 -6.84
N PHE A 271 -12.21 4.56 -6.57
CA PHE A 271 -12.62 5.96 -6.53
C PHE A 271 -13.05 6.43 -5.15
N ASN A 272 -13.87 5.71 -4.43
CA ASN A 272 -14.29 6.03 -3.07
C ASN A 272 -15.06 4.90 -2.39
N GLY A 273 -15.23 5.04 -1.08
CA GLY A 273 -16.08 4.21 -0.24
C GLY A 273 -16.83 5.08 0.78
N SER A 274 -17.67 4.48 1.62
CA SER A 274 -18.44 5.23 2.61
C SER A 274 -17.56 5.88 3.69
N TRP A 275 -16.46 5.23 4.11
CA TRP A 275 -15.47 5.86 4.99
C TRP A 275 -14.73 7.03 4.32
N ASP A 276 -14.38 6.90 3.04
CA ASP A 276 -13.75 7.99 2.29
C ASP A 276 -14.67 9.21 2.22
N GLN A 277 -15.98 8.97 2.01
CA GLN A 277 -16.97 10.05 1.99
C GLN A 277 -17.07 10.74 3.34
N ILE A 278 -17.10 9.97 4.46
CA ILE A 278 -17.11 10.56 5.82
C ILE A 278 -15.87 11.44 6.04
N ILE A 279 -14.69 11.01 5.62
CA ILE A 279 -13.45 11.79 5.73
C ILE A 279 -13.56 13.09 4.90
N CYS A 280 -14.06 12.98 3.68
CA CYS A 280 -14.25 14.14 2.79
C CYS A 280 -15.27 15.13 3.33
N ASP A 281 -16.40 14.63 3.84
CA ASP A 281 -17.46 15.47 4.41
C ASP A 281 -16.98 16.16 5.71
N ALA A 282 -16.21 15.45 6.53
CA ALA A 282 -15.59 16.01 7.74
C ALA A 282 -14.63 17.16 7.42
N LEU A 283 -13.80 17.00 6.40
CA LEU A 283 -12.89 18.04 5.93
C LEU A 283 -13.68 19.29 5.45
N ILE A 284 -14.77 19.11 4.73
CA ILE A 284 -15.61 20.21 4.26
C ILE A 284 -16.28 20.93 5.45
N ASP A 285 -16.92 20.17 6.32
CA ASP A 285 -17.72 20.72 7.43
C ASP A 285 -16.83 21.42 8.47
N VAL A 286 -15.83 20.71 8.99
CA VAL A 286 -14.99 21.21 10.10
C VAL A 286 -14.03 22.30 9.65
N LYS A 287 -13.49 22.23 8.42
CA LYS A 287 -12.58 23.26 7.88
C LYS A 287 -13.32 24.38 7.14
N GLY A 288 -14.63 24.29 6.95
CA GLY A 288 -15.42 25.27 6.20
C GLY A 288 -14.94 25.36 4.75
N ALA A 289 -14.61 24.23 4.11
CA ALA A 289 -14.14 24.17 2.75
C ALA A 289 -15.30 23.99 1.75
N GLN A 290 -15.03 24.23 0.47
CA GLN A 290 -15.98 23.99 -0.63
C GLN A 290 -15.74 22.62 -1.26
N ILE A 291 -14.48 22.19 -1.24
CA ILE A 291 -13.98 20.95 -1.86
C ILE A 291 -13.05 20.28 -0.86
N SER A 292 -13.07 18.97 -0.82
CA SER A 292 -12.08 18.18 -0.09
C SER A 292 -11.34 17.22 -0.98
N LEU A 293 -10.06 16.98 -0.66
CA LEU A 293 -9.18 15.99 -1.29
C LEU A 293 -8.61 15.09 -0.19
N SER A 294 -8.80 13.79 -0.32
CA SER A 294 -8.26 12.79 0.60
C SER A 294 -7.46 11.75 -0.17
N PRO A 295 -6.30 11.29 0.34
CA PRO A 295 -5.51 10.26 -0.34
C PRO A 295 -6.32 9.00 -0.62
N GLY A 296 -6.01 8.35 -1.74
CA GLY A 296 -6.63 7.08 -2.17
C GLY A 296 -6.07 5.88 -1.43
N PHE A 297 -6.05 5.89 -0.11
CA PHE A 297 -5.62 4.74 0.68
C PHE A 297 -6.66 3.61 0.66
N ARG A 298 -6.21 2.35 0.72
CA ARG A 298 -7.04 1.15 0.59
C ARG A 298 -7.06 0.27 1.83
N TRP A 299 -6.54 0.75 2.95
CA TRP A 299 -6.55 0.01 4.20
C TRP A 299 -7.82 0.26 5.03
N GLY A 300 -7.92 -0.41 6.15
CA GLY A 300 -9.00 -0.29 7.09
C GLY A 300 -10.00 -1.45 7.04
N THR A 301 -10.62 -1.69 8.16
CA THR A 301 -11.69 -2.67 8.32
C THR A 301 -13.06 -2.04 8.09
N SER A 302 -14.06 -2.84 7.75
CA SER A 302 -15.44 -2.37 7.63
C SER A 302 -16.11 -2.32 9.00
N VAL A 303 -17.00 -1.33 9.20
CA VAL A 303 -17.95 -1.28 10.31
C VAL A 303 -19.31 -1.67 9.76
N MET A 304 -19.97 -2.64 10.40
CA MET A 304 -21.24 -3.19 9.93
C MET A 304 -22.42 -2.33 10.40
N PRO A 305 -23.58 -2.42 9.73
CA PRO A 305 -24.79 -1.71 10.14
C PRO A 305 -25.18 -1.99 11.59
N ASN A 306 -25.65 -0.94 12.27
CA ASN A 306 -26.05 -0.96 13.69
C ASN A 306 -24.90 -1.18 14.68
N GLN A 307 -23.65 -1.04 14.23
CA GLN A 307 -22.50 -1.07 15.14
C GLN A 307 -22.14 0.34 15.61
N THR A 308 -21.46 0.37 16.76
CA THR A 308 -20.82 1.56 17.29
C THR A 308 -19.49 1.75 16.56
N ILE A 309 -19.25 2.96 16.10
CA ILE A 309 -17.96 3.41 15.60
C ILE A 309 -17.10 3.77 16.81
N THR A 310 -16.02 3.06 17.00
CA THR A 310 -15.03 3.31 18.06
C THR A 310 -13.88 4.19 17.55
N PHE A 311 -13.05 4.67 18.48
CA PHE A 311 -11.83 5.37 18.10
C PHE A 311 -10.86 4.47 17.35
N ASP A 312 -10.81 3.17 17.64
CA ASP A 312 -10.02 2.18 16.90
C ASP A 312 -10.47 2.07 15.44
N ASP A 313 -11.79 2.03 15.21
CA ASP A 313 -12.34 2.03 13.84
C ASP A 313 -11.93 3.29 13.06
N LEU A 314 -11.99 4.46 13.68
CA LEU A 314 -11.55 5.72 13.09
C LEU A 314 -10.04 5.69 12.78
N MET A 315 -9.22 5.29 13.75
CA MET A 315 -7.76 5.22 13.58
C MET A 315 -7.37 4.22 12.52
N THR A 316 -8.06 3.10 12.41
CA THR A 316 -7.83 2.11 11.34
C THR A 316 -8.01 2.70 9.93
N GLN A 317 -8.79 3.77 9.80
CA GLN A 317 -8.97 4.50 8.52
C GLN A 317 -7.95 5.63 8.33
N THR A 318 -7.41 6.19 9.42
CA THR A 318 -6.74 7.49 9.38
C THR A 318 -5.34 7.50 9.98
N ALA A 319 -4.90 6.42 10.63
CA ALA A 319 -3.58 6.32 11.23
C ALA A 319 -2.47 6.50 10.18
N MET A 320 -1.72 7.59 10.30
CA MET A 320 -0.66 8.00 9.39
C MET A 320 0.42 8.77 10.15
N THR A 321 1.67 8.68 9.73
CA THR A 321 2.80 9.37 10.37
C THR A 321 2.92 10.85 9.98
N TYR A 322 2.18 11.30 8.98
CA TYR A 322 2.06 12.70 8.52
C TYR A 322 0.58 13.04 8.29
N PRO A 323 -0.23 13.04 9.37
CA PRO A 323 -1.70 13.09 9.31
C PRO A 323 -2.27 14.50 9.20
N GLU A 324 -1.42 15.53 9.18
CA GLU A 324 -1.82 16.91 9.31
C GLU A 324 -2.78 17.31 8.20
N THR A 325 -3.84 18.04 8.60
CA THR A 325 -4.83 18.62 7.70
C THR A 325 -4.39 19.99 7.19
N TYR A 326 -4.96 20.42 6.06
CA TYR A 326 -4.83 21.77 5.54
C TYR A 326 -6.17 22.30 5.04
N ALA A 327 -6.29 23.63 4.96
CA ALA A 327 -7.34 24.33 4.22
C ALA A 327 -6.72 25.54 3.54
N ARG A 328 -6.79 25.60 2.21
CA ARG A 328 -6.17 26.65 1.40
C ARG A 328 -6.96 26.92 0.12
N ASP A 329 -6.73 28.09 -0.47
CA ASP A 329 -7.31 28.44 -1.76
C ASP A 329 -6.51 27.81 -2.89
N ILE A 330 -7.20 27.04 -3.75
CA ILE A 330 -6.62 26.36 -4.92
C ILE A 330 -7.46 26.76 -6.15
N LYS A 331 -6.79 27.09 -7.27
CA LYS A 331 -7.47 27.40 -8.53
C LYS A 331 -8.13 26.17 -9.13
N GLY A 332 -9.24 26.34 -9.82
CA GLY A 332 -9.92 25.24 -10.49
C GLY A 332 -9.03 24.52 -11.52
N SER A 333 -8.12 25.23 -12.20
CA SER A 333 -7.12 24.62 -13.09
C SER A 333 -6.15 23.71 -12.35
N GLU A 334 -5.73 24.08 -11.13
CA GLU A 334 -4.83 23.26 -10.30
C GLU A 334 -5.55 22.03 -9.74
N ILE A 335 -6.83 22.17 -9.36
CA ILE A 335 -7.66 21.04 -8.94
C ILE A 335 -7.76 20.00 -10.06
N LYS A 336 -8.00 20.45 -11.30
CA LYS A 336 -8.01 19.55 -12.46
C LYS A 336 -6.65 18.87 -12.65
N LEU A 337 -5.54 19.60 -12.54
CA LEU A 337 -4.18 19.04 -12.68
C LEU A 337 -3.91 17.95 -11.63
N ILE A 338 -4.30 18.17 -10.37
CA ILE A 338 -4.16 17.15 -9.31
C ILE A 338 -4.93 15.88 -9.68
N LEU A 339 -6.18 16.02 -10.17
CA LEU A 339 -6.98 14.86 -10.57
C LEU A 339 -6.38 14.12 -11.78
N GLU A 340 -5.85 14.83 -12.76
CA GLU A 340 -5.20 14.25 -13.94
C GLU A 340 -3.90 13.53 -13.59
N ASP A 341 -3.07 14.11 -12.73
CA ASP A 341 -1.81 13.54 -12.27
C ASP A 341 -2.04 12.22 -11.51
N VAL A 342 -2.97 12.23 -10.55
CA VAL A 342 -3.31 11.00 -9.83
C VAL A 342 -3.97 9.96 -10.75
N ALA A 343 -4.78 10.38 -11.73
CA ALA A 343 -5.33 9.46 -12.71
C ALA A 343 -4.24 8.82 -13.59
N ASP A 344 -3.15 9.54 -13.89
CA ASP A 344 -2.03 8.96 -14.64
C ASP A 344 -1.27 7.91 -13.83
N ASN A 345 -1.15 8.09 -12.51
CA ASN A 345 -0.57 7.09 -11.62
C ASN A 345 -1.30 5.74 -11.64
N LEU A 346 -2.60 5.73 -11.97
CA LEU A 346 -3.42 4.51 -12.03
C LEU A 346 -3.54 3.96 -13.45
N PHE A 347 -3.68 4.85 -14.44
CA PHE A 347 -4.11 4.50 -15.80
C PHE A 347 -3.04 4.75 -16.85
N ASN A 348 -1.79 4.92 -16.46
CA ASN A 348 -0.68 4.97 -17.40
C ASN A 348 -0.60 3.64 -18.17
N GLU A 349 -0.42 3.72 -19.49
CA GLU A 349 -0.30 2.54 -20.36
C GLU A 349 0.94 1.70 -20.04
N ASP A 350 1.99 2.33 -19.53
CA ASP A 350 3.20 1.67 -19.05
C ASP A 350 3.08 1.32 -17.55
N PRO A 351 2.97 0.02 -17.19
CA PRO A 351 2.88 -0.39 -15.79
C PRO A 351 4.07 0.06 -14.92
N PHE A 352 5.26 0.28 -15.52
CA PHE A 352 6.40 0.81 -14.77
C PHE A 352 6.26 2.29 -14.40
N LEU A 353 5.30 3.00 -14.96
CA LEU A 353 4.97 4.38 -14.61
C LEU A 353 3.72 4.49 -13.71
N GLN A 354 3.07 3.37 -13.39
CA GLN A 354 1.96 3.32 -12.44
C GLN A 354 2.52 3.38 -11.02
N GLN A 355 2.38 4.54 -10.39
CA GLN A 355 2.95 4.82 -9.06
C GLN A 355 2.12 4.25 -7.90
N GLY A 356 1.10 3.46 -8.20
CA GLY A 356 0.25 2.79 -7.23
C GLY A 356 -0.79 3.70 -6.55
N GLY A 357 -1.45 3.16 -5.53
CA GLY A 357 -2.56 3.82 -4.85
C GLY A 357 -3.88 3.71 -5.63
N ASP A 358 -4.87 4.45 -5.17
CA ASP A 358 -6.16 4.65 -5.84
C ASP A 358 -6.33 6.11 -6.24
N MET A 359 -7.42 6.42 -6.95
CA MET A 359 -7.78 7.80 -7.25
C MET A 359 -7.93 8.62 -5.97
N VAL A 360 -7.46 9.86 -5.97
CA VAL A 360 -7.73 10.79 -4.87
C VAL A 360 -9.24 10.87 -4.62
N ARG A 361 -9.63 10.76 -3.36
CA ARG A 361 -11.03 10.86 -2.93
C ARG A 361 -11.44 12.32 -2.92
N THR A 362 -12.60 12.60 -3.45
CA THR A 362 -13.10 13.98 -3.56
C THR A 362 -14.42 14.15 -2.84
N GLY A 363 -14.59 15.27 -2.16
CA GLY A 363 -15.87 15.74 -1.65
C GLY A 363 -16.19 17.12 -2.21
N GLY A 364 -17.48 17.43 -2.34
CA GLY A 364 -17.96 18.72 -2.81
C GLY A 364 -17.87 18.95 -4.32
N ILE A 365 -17.33 17.99 -5.07
CA ILE A 365 -17.31 17.98 -6.55
C ILE A 365 -17.75 16.63 -7.10
N SER A 366 -18.28 16.65 -8.31
CA SER A 366 -18.41 15.48 -9.17
C SER A 366 -17.75 15.74 -10.52
N TYR A 367 -17.30 14.69 -11.18
CA TYR A 367 -16.61 14.80 -12.47
C TYR A 367 -16.78 13.53 -13.30
N LYS A 368 -16.41 13.64 -14.57
CA LYS A 368 -16.34 12.49 -15.48
C LYS A 368 -14.88 12.12 -15.71
N ILE A 369 -14.58 10.81 -15.68
CA ILE A 369 -13.25 10.27 -15.96
C ILE A 369 -13.30 9.26 -17.09
N ASP A 370 -12.41 9.40 -18.06
CA ASP A 370 -12.11 8.40 -19.08
C ASP A 370 -10.70 7.81 -18.83
N PRO A 371 -10.61 6.61 -18.23
CA PRO A 371 -9.31 5.99 -17.94
C PRO A 371 -8.42 5.76 -19.17
N LYS A 372 -9.02 5.63 -20.36
CA LYS A 372 -8.32 5.37 -21.62
C LYS A 372 -7.86 6.63 -22.35
N ALA A 373 -8.29 7.81 -21.92
CA ALA A 373 -7.86 9.05 -22.49
C ALA A 373 -6.41 9.37 -22.08
N LYS A 374 -5.76 10.25 -22.83
CA LYS A 374 -4.42 10.73 -22.50
C LYS A 374 -4.45 11.61 -21.25
N ILE A 375 -3.32 11.69 -20.57
CA ILE A 375 -3.13 12.63 -19.44
C ILE A 375 -3.51 14.05 -19.85
N GLY A 376 -4.25 14.74 -18.99
CA GLY A 376 -4.83 16.08 -19.25
C GLY A 376 -6.21 16.06 -19.91
N GLU A 377 -6.63 14.92 -20.47
CA GLU A 377 -7.93 14.75 -21.13
C GLU A 377 -8.83 13.72 -20.40
N ARG A 378 -8.31 13.05 -19.36
CA ARG A 378 -9.06 12.03 -18.59
C ARG A 378 -10.18 12.62 -17.77
N ILE A 379 -9.95 13.81 -17.17
CA ILE A 379 -10.89 14.45 -16.24
C ILE A 379 -11.66 15.58 -16.92
N THR A 380 -12.99 15.42 -17.00
CA THR A 380 -13.88 16.38 -17.66
C THR A 380 -15.13 16.65 -16.81
N ASN A 381 -15.88 17.68 -17.16
CA ASN A 381 -17.16 18.03 -16.55
C ASN A 381 -17.13 18.12 -15.01
N ILE A 382 -16.09 18.75 -14.46
CA ILE A 382 -16.02 18.99 -13.01
C ILE A 382 -17.09 20.01 -12.63
N VAL A 383 -17.97 19.65 -11.70
CA VAL A 383 -19.04 20.51 -11.17
C VAL A 383 -19.04 20.51 -9.65
N LEU A 384 -19.41 21.61 -9.04
CA LEU A 384 -19.59 21.73 -7.60
C LEU A 384 -20.87 20.98 -7.18
N SER A 385 -20.77 20.00 -6.29
CA SER A 385 -21.92 19.17 -5.87
C SER A 385 -23.05 19.98 -5.23
N LYS A 386 -22.72 21.08 -4.54
CA LYS A 386 -23.67 21.93 -3.83
C LYS A 386 -24.49 22.82 -4.77
N THR A 387 -23.89 23.38 -5.81
CA THR A 387 -24.53 24.40 -6.69
C THR A 387 -24.83 23.86 -8.09
N GLY A 388 -24.19 22.76 -8.52
CA GLY A 388 -24.25 22.27 -9.89
C GLY A 388 -23.48 23.12 -10.91
N GLU A 389 -22.78 24.16 -10.43
CA GLU A 389 -21.98 25.03 -11.30
C GLU A 389 -20.71 24.32 -11.77
N LYS A 390 -20.32 24.57 -13.01
CA LYS A 390 -19.04 24.09 -13.52
C LYS A 390 -17.88 24.74 -12.77
N LEU A 391 -16.85 23.94 -12.49
CA LEU A 391 -15.60 24.45 -11.94
C LEU A 391 -14.95 25.43 -12.93
N ASP A 392 -14.74 26.65 -12.49
CA ASP A 392 -14.05 27.70 -13.27
C ASP A 392 -12.54 27.56 -13.05
N ALA A 393 -11.79 27.36 -14.11
CA ALA A 393 -10.34 27.18 -14.07
C ALA A 393 -9.58 28.35 -13.43
N ASN A 394 -10.11 29.57 -13.56
CA ASN A 394 -9.47 30.80 -13.05
C ASN A 394 -9.91 31.21 -11.66
N LYS A 395 -11.00 30.64 -11.15
CA LYS A 395 -11.52 30.92 -9.81
C LYS A 395 -10.80 30.08 -8.78
N SER A 396 -10.53 30.69 -7.61
CA SER A 396 -10.03 29.97 -6.44
C SER A 396 -11.18 29.40 -5.61
N TYR A 397 -10.98 28.22 -5.08
CA TYR A 397 -11.91 27.49 -4.21
C TYR A 397 -11.20 27.14 -2.92
N LYS A 398 -11.86 27.25 -1.79
CA LYS A 398 -11.32 26.78 -0.51
C LYS A 398 -11.34 25.25 -0.50
N VAL A 399 -10.15 24.65 -0.54
CA VAL A 399 -9.94 23.20 -0.57
C VAL A 399 -9.32 22.74 0.75
N ALA A 400 -9.90 21.72 1.37
CA ALA A 400 -9.32 21.04 2.53
C ALA A 400 -8.81 19.68 2.14
N GLY A 401 -7.75 19.23 2.81
CA GLY A 401 -7.18 17.91 2.63
C GLY A 401 -6.26 17.53 3.78
N TRP A 402 -5.55 16.41 3.63
CA TRP A 402 -4.65 15.89 4.64
C TRP A 402 -3.55 15.02 4.04
N SER A 403 -2.54 14.65 4.85
CA SER A 403 -1.47 13.71 4.46
C SER A 403 -0.70 14.17 3.21
N THR A 404 -0.19 15.39 3.25
CA THR A 404 0.63 15.93 2.15
C THR A 404 2.07 15.45 2.23
N VAL A 405 2.56 14.83 1.15
CA VAL A 405 3.92 14.28 1.08
C VAL A 405 4.97 15.38 0.89
N GLY A 406 4.72 16.34 0.00
CA GLY A 406 5.68 17.40 -0.36
C GLY A 406 5.79 18.49 0.70
N ALA A 407 4.74 19.29 0.87
CA ALA A 407 4.70 20.39 1.83
C ALA A 407 4.16 19.91 3.17
N GLN A 408 4.85 20.23 4.27
CA GLN A 408 4.33 19.95 5.59
C GLN A 408 3.10 20.84 5.86
N SER A 409 1.97 20.22 6.23
CA SER A 409 0.77 20.90 6.67
C SER A 409 0.84 21.14 8.18
N GLU A 410 0.14 22.17 8.68
CA GLU A 410 0.21 22.61 10.09
C GLU A 410 -1.12 22.42 10.85
N GLY A 411 -2.12 21.81 10.20
CA GLY A 411 -3.42 21.55 10.82
C GLY A 411 -3.37 20.38 11.80
N GLU A 412 -4.47 20.22 12.55
CA GLU A 412 -4.63 19.06 13.43
C GLU A 412 -4.63 17.76 12.61
N PRO A 413 -4.31 16.63 13.26
CA PRO A 413 -4.39 15.32 12.64
C PRO A 413 -5.80 15.02 12.11
N ILE A 414 -5.88 14.34 10.97
CA ILE A 414 -7.17 14.04 10.31
C ILE A 414 -8.16 13.32 11.22
N TRP A 415 -7.70 12.44 12.11
CA TRP A 415 -8.59 11.75 13.04
C TRP A 415 -9.32 12.70 14.00
N GLU A 416 -8.74 13.83 14.40
CA GLU A 416 -9.39 14.83 15.23
C GLU A 416 -10.50 15.55 14.45
N THR A 417 -10.25 15.90 13.19
CA THR A 417 -11.25 16.47 12.29
C THR A 417 -12.43 15.53 12.08
N VAL A 418 -12.15 14.24 11.77
CA VAL A 418 -13.20 13.24 11.52
C VAL A 418 -13.94 12.89 12.82
N GLU A 419 -13.25 12.79 13.94
CA GLU A 419 -13.88 12.57 15.24
C GLU A 419 -14.85 13.70 15.60
N THR A 420 -14.44 14.95 15.39
CA THR A 420 -15.29 16.12 15.62
C THR A 420 -16.57 16.06 14.78
N TYR A 421 -16.45 15.74 13.52
CA TYR A 421 -17.58 15.55 12.61
C TYR A 421 -18.51 14.42 13.08
N LEU A 422 -17.96 13.24 13.37
CA LEU A 422 -18.75 12.08 13.83
C LEU A 422 -19.47 12.35 15.15
N LYS A 423 -18.82 13.03 16.10
CA LYS A 423 -19.44 13.43 17.39
C LYS A 423 -20.61 14.39 17.20
N ASN A 424 -20.50 15.30 16.24
CA ASN A 424 -21.61 16.24 15.91
C ASN A 424 -22.77 15.49 15.27
N MET A 425 -22.50 14.55 14.37
CA MET A 425 -23.51 13.71 13.71
C MET A 425 -24.15 12.70 14.66
N LYS A 426 -23.39 12.13 15.61
CA LYS A 426 -23.80 11.09 16.57
C LYS A 426 -24.26 9.78 15.93
N HIS A 427 -24.92 9.86 14.80
CA HIS A 427 -25.53 8.75 14.10
C HIS A 427 -25.47 8.96 12.59
N ILE A 428 -24.97 7.95 11.86
CA ILE A 428 -24.88 7.93 10.42
C ILE A 428 -26.02 7.08 9.87
N SER A 429 -27.06 7.72 9.30
CA SER A 429 -28.23 7.04 8.75
C SER A 429 -28.10 6.75 7.25
N LYS A 430 -27.49 7.66 6.49
CA LYS A 430 -27.32 7.53 5.05
C LYS A 430 -26.12 8.33 4.57
N ILE A 431 -25.31 7.71 3.73
CA ILE A 431 -24.15 8.33 3.08
C ILE A 431 -24.41 8.40 1.58
N LYS A 432 -24.32 9.60 1.02
CA LYS A 432 -24.29 9.77 -0.43
C LYS A 432 -22.84 9.79 -0.86
N ILE A 433 -22.42 8.74 -1.53
CA ILE A 433 -21.04 8.63 -2.02
C ILE A 433 -20.92 9.41 -3.33
N ASP A 434 -19.99 10.37 -3.38
CA ASP A 434 -19.69 11.18 -4.56
C ASP A 434 -18.73 10.41 -5.50
N THR A 435 -19.27 9.39 -6.23
CA THR A 435 -18.52 8.63 -7.22
C THR A 435 -18.46 9.40 -8.54
N PRO A 436 -17.30 9.49 -9.22
CA PRO A 436 -17.23 10.08 -10.56
C PRO A 436 -18.00 9.25 -11.60
N ASP A 437 -18.40 9.89 -12.70
CA ASP A 437 -18.94 9.21 -13.88
C ASP A 437 -17.81 8.61 -14.68
N ILE A 438 -17.72 7.27 -14.73
CA ILE A 438 -16.60 6.55 -15.33
C ILE A 438 -17.01 6.06 -16.72
N VAL A 439 -16.28 6.49 -17.76
CA VAL A 439 -16.54 6.08 -19.13
C VAL A 439 -16.44 4.55 -19.28
N GLY A 440 -17.50 3.94 -19.79
CA GLY A 440 -17.55 2.50 -20.05
C GLY A 440 -17.80 1.62 -18.81
N VAL A 441 -18.01 2.21 -17.64
CA VAL A 441 -18.29 1.47 -16.41
C VAL A 441 -19.57 1.99 -15.76
N LYS A 442 -20.41 1.08 -15.27
CA LYS A 442 -21.61 1.44 -14.49
C LYS A 442 -21.34 1.26 -13.01
N GLY A 443 -21.77 2.23 -12.22
CA GLY A 443 -21.61 2.20 -10.77
C GLY A 443 -20.19 2.53 -10.29
N ASN A 444 -19.87 2.08 -9.08
CA ASN A 444 -18.56 2.26 -8.46
C ASN A 444 -17.79 0.92 -8.55
N PRO A 445 -16.72 0.84 -9.38
CA PRO A 445 -15.93 -0.38 -9.47
C PRO A 445 -15.31 -0.73 -8.11
N GLY A 446 -15.39 -2.00 -7.74
CA GLY A 446 -14.93 -2.50 -6.44
C GLY A 446 -16.02 -2.52 -5.36
N ILE A 447 -17.20 -2.03 -5.67
CA ILE A 447 -18.42 -2.21 -4.85
C ILE A 447 -19.42 -2.96 -5.72
N ILE A 448 -19.67 -4.21 -5.41
CA ILE A 448 -20.67 -5.06 -6.06
C ILE A 448 -21.89 -5.14 -5.15
#